data_c89575b96b8f96d091d7ada9b3bfa31e
#
_entry.id   c89575b96b8f96d091d7ada9b3bfa31e
#
_cell.length_a   1.000
_cell.length_b   1.000
_cell.length_c   1.000
_cell.angle_alpha   90.00
_cell.angle_beta   90.00
_cell.angle_gamma   90.00
#
_symmetry.space_group_name_H-M   'P 1'
#
loop_
_entity.id
_entity.type
_entity.pdbx_description
1 polymer ?
#
loop_
_entity_poly.entity_id
_entity_poly.type
_entity_poly.pdbx_seq_one_letter_code
_entity_poly.pdbx_strand_id
1 'polypeptide(L)'
;MNQSFVSIATTIYPPSLQLKTLATLTSKSGGKTIVVGDQKTPSSWHETNISFFSLQAQLAEDPFTDFAKMLPINHYCRKNLGYLYGMRENPEWIYETDDDNLVSTEILNPPSLSSKETDHYIDNQGWLNIYDYTNILNGPELVGTVWPRGYPLELINDKFQKSDSREKFDYIEIQAPIANGLVDGDPDVDAIFRLTRSLPLQFEKLKRDLIICGGTWAPFNSQNTWWHKSVFPLLYLPVTTSFRVTDILRSYVAQSIIMKFDMGIRFFGPSAIQERNEHSLIGDFEQEIPLYLNSQKMMSEINSSIQTSDNIAQAQFMAYERLEKLGFVESNELSLLNCWIESIAKC
;
A
#
# COMPACT_ATOMS: atom_id res chain seq x y z
N MET A 1 -7.83 -13.61 21.23
CA MET A 1 -6.36 -13.53 21.26
C MET A 1 -5.99 -12.29 20.47
N ASN A 2 -5.14 -11.39 21.02
CA ASN A 2 -4.65 -10.27 20.23
C ASN A 2 -3.80 -10.81 19.09
N GLN A 3 -4.15 -10.48 17.86
CA GLN A 3 -3.38 -10.86 16.67
C GLN A 3 -2.04 -10.10 16.72
N SER A 4 -0.91 -10.82 16.56
CA SER A 4 0.40 -10.20 16.58
C SER A 4 0.65 -9.39 15.31
N PHE A 5 1.22 -8.20 15.43
CA PHE A 5 1.61 -7.43 14.26
C PHE A 5 2.94 -6.71 14.45
N VAL A 6 3.53 -6.33 13.31
CA VAL A 6 4.72 -5.49 13.21
C VAL A 6 4.39 -4.29 12.37
N SER A 7 4.77 -3.09 12.82
CA SER A 7 4.65 -1.87 12.01
C SER A 7 5.97 -1.53 11.31
N ILE A 8 5.88 -1.11 10.05
CA ILE A 8 7.03 -0.85 9.16
C ILE A 8 6.93 0.57 8.62
N ALA A 9 8.03 1.32 8.71
CA ALA A 9 8.21 2.59 8.03
C ALA A 9 9.63 2.73 7.48
N THR A 10 9.81 3.67 6.55
CA THR A 10 11.13 4.14 6.11
C THR A 10 11.27 5.61 6.44
N THR A 11 12.51 6.09 6.62
CA THR A 11 12.77 7.50 6.86
C THR A 11 14.14 7.93 6.36
N ILE A 12 14.24 9.18 5.95
CA ILE A 12 15.51 9.89 5.72
C ILE A 12 15.71 11.05 6.69
N TYR A 13 14.75 11.23 7.63
CA TYR A 13 14.70 12.31 8.62
C TYR A 13 15.05 11.81 10.03
N PRO A 14 15.31 12.71 10.99
CA PRO A 14 15.34 12.36 12.41
C PRO A 14 14.03 11.74 12.89
N PRO A 15 13.99 11.08 14.07
CA PRO A 15 12.75 10.51 14.61
C PRO A 15 11.65 11.56 14.75
N SER A 16 10.58 11.40 13.95
CA SER A 16 9.42 12.28 13.95
C SER A 16 8.46 11.99 15.10
N LEU A 17 7.53 12.91 15.39
CA LEU A 17 6.44 12.67 16.33
C LEU A 17 5.56 11.50 15.86
N GLN A 18 5.34 11.39 14.56
CA GLN A 18 4.55 10.36 13.91
C GLN A 18 5.16 8.97 14.18
N LEU A 19 6.47 8.79 13.95
CA LEU A 19 7.17 7.54 14.26
C LEU A 19 7.15 7.19 15.75
N LYS A 20 7.29 8.17 16.64
CA LYS A 20 7.21 7.99 18.10
C LYS A 20 5.81 7.53 18.52
N THR A 21 4.78 8.12 17.93
CA THR A 21 3.39 7.75 18.17
C THR A 21 3.12 6.32 17.66
N LEU A 22 3.55 6.00 16.44
CA LEU A 22 3.48 4.66 15.87
C LEU A 22 4.11 3.63 16.81
N ALA A 23 5.35 3.85 17.23
CA ALA A 23 6.07 2.93 18.11
C ALA A 23 5.37 2.75 19.46
N THR A 24 4.86 3.84 20.03
CA THR A 24 4.13 3.80 21.30
C THR A 24 2.84 2.97 21.19
N LEU A 25 2.05 3.18 20.14
CA LEU A 25 0.81 2.45 19.93
C LEU A 25 1.09 0.98 19.60
N THR A 26 2.03 0.70 18.71
CA THR A 26 2.43 -0.67 18.36
C THR A 26 2.90 -1.45 19.59
N SER A 27 3.74 -0.84 20.42
CA SER A 27 4.24 -1.46 21.67
C SER A 27 3.10 -1.74 22.66
N LYS A 28 2.10 -0.86 22.77
CA LYS A 28 0.91 -1.09 23.62
C LYS A 28 0.09 -2.32 23.20
N SER A 29 0.11 -2.66 21.92
CA SER A 29 -0.53 -3.87 21.40
C SER A 29 0.36 -5.12 21.50
N GLY A 30 1.57 -5.00 22.05
CA GLY A 30 2.55 -6.08 22.10
C GLY A 30 3.29 -6.32 20.77
N GLY A 31 3.14 -5.43 19.79
CA GLY A 31 3.83 -5.46 18.51
C GLY A 31 5.20 -4.77 18.55
N LYS A 32 5.93 -4.85 17.44
CA LYS A 32 7.23 -4.20 17.24
C LYS A 32 7.16 -3.19 16.11
N THR A 33 7.92 -2.11 16.23
CA THR A 33 8.10 -1.13 15.16
C THR A 33 9.49 -1.26 14.55
N ILE A 34 9.54 -1.40 13.23
CA ILE A 34 10.77 -1.46 12.45
C ILE A 34 10.83 -0.25 11.54
N VAL A 35 11.96 0.46 11.58
CA VAL A 35 12.21 1.60 10.70
C VAL A 35 13.49 1.35 9.92
N VAL A 36 13.40 1.50 8.61
CA VAL A 36 14.52 1.36 7.68
C VAL A 36 15.00 2.74 7.27
N GLY A 37 16.25 3.03 7.55
CA GLY A 37 16.92 4.25 7.11
C GLY A 37 17.55 4.10 5.71
N ASP A 38 18.03 5.21 5.19
CA ASP A 38 18.78 5.25 3.94
C ASP A 38 20.01 6.16 4.10
N GLN A 39 20.76 6.45 3.05
CA GLN A 39 21.99 7.22 3.07
C GLN A 39 21.82 8.61 3.72
N LYS A 40 20.68 9.26 3.50
CA LYS A 40 20.37 10.59 4.06
C LYS A 40 19.92 10.56 5.51
N THR A 41 19.62 9.40 6.07
CA THR A 41 19.17 9.29 7.46
C THR A 41 20.32 9.65 8.41
N PRO A 42 20.10 10.50 9.44
CA PRO A 42 21.13 10.86 10.37
C PRO A 42 21.79 9.66 11.05
N SER A 43 23.12 9.63 11.14
CA SER A 43 23.88 8.54 11.78
C SER A 43 23.58 8.38 13.28
N SER A 44 23.11 9.45 13.93
CA SER A 44 22.69 9.46 15.34
C SER A 44 21.25 9.01 15.54
N TRP A 45 20.60 8.45 14.51
CA TRP A 45 19.19 8.06 14.58
C TRP A 45 18.96 7.00 15.66
N HIS A 46 18.13 7.33 16.63
CA HIS A 46 17.75 6.44 17.72
C HIS A 46 16.39 6.84 18.27
N GLU A 47 15.52 5.88 18.53
CA GLU A 47 14.25 6.07 19.23
C GLU A 47 13.86 4.83 20.03
N THR A 48 13.29 5.04 21.20
CA THR A 48 12.81 3.96 22.07
C THR A 48 11.67 3.20 21.40
N ASN A 49 11.62 1.88 21.58
CA ASN A 49 10.63 0.96 21.02
C ASN A 49 10.65 0.87 19.48
N ILE A 50 11.73 1.31 18.84
CA ILE A 50 11.94 1.15 17.40
C ILE A 50 13.20 0.34 17.14
N SER A 51 13.06 -0.72 16.36
CA SER A 51 14.20 -1.44 15.76
C SER A 51 14.61 -0.71 14.48
N PHE A 52 15.69 0.06 14.56
CA PHE A 52 16.17 0.86 13.44
C PHE A 52 17.29 0.14 12.67
N PHE A 53 17.15 0.06 11.36
CA PHE A 53 18.14 -0.50 10.45
C PHE A 53 18.75 0.61 9.57
N SER A 54 19.94 1.08 9.93
CA SER A 54 20.71 2.02 9.11
C SER A 54 21.13 1.38 7.80
N LEU A 55 21.46 2.17 6.77
CA LEU A 55 22.01 1.66 5.52
C LEU A 55 23.21 0.75 5.74
N GLN A 56 24.10 1.11 6.68
CA GLN A 56 25.26 0.28 7.03
C GLN A 56 24.82 -1.08 7.62
N ALA A 57 23.82 -1.10 8.50
CA ALA A 57 23.29 -2.35 9.06
C ALA A 57 22.66 -3.24 8.00
N GLN A 58 21.94 -2.67 7.04
CA GLN A 58 21.33 -3.40 5.92
C GLN A 58 22.35 -4.05 4.99
N LEU A 59 23.54 -3.45 4.85
CA LEU A 59 24.64 -3.93 3.99
C LEU A 59 25.66 -4.79 4.76
N ALA A 60 25.52 -4.93 6.07
CA ALA A 60 26.34 -5.80 6.89
C ALA A 60 25.99 -7.29 6.62
N GLU A 61 26.76 -8.20 7.19
CA GLU A 61 26.51 -9.63 7.06
C GLU A 61 25.20 -10.03 7.77
N ASP A 62 24.14 -10.21 6.97
CA ASP A 62 22.76 -10.51 7.38
C ASP A 62 22.14 -11.43 6.31
N PRO A 63 21.13 -12.24 6.63
CA PRO A 63 20.45 -13.11 5.65
C PRO A 63 19.94 -12.42 4.39
N PHE A 64 19.72 -11.10 4.45
CA PHE A 64 19.17 -10.31 3.36
C PHE A 64 20.20 -9.43 2.65
N THR A 65 21.48 -9.57 2.97
CA THR A 65 22.56 -8.72 2.42
C THR A 65 22.61 -8.75 0.91
N ASP A 66 22.39 -9.89 0.27
CA ASP A 66 22.40 -10.00 -1.19
C ASP A 66 21.28 -9.16 -1.81
N PHE A 67 20.07 -9.26 -1.26
CA PHE A 67 18.96 -8.44 -1.70
C PHE A 67 19.22 -6.94 -1.40
N ALA A 68 19.73 -6.62 -0.21
CA ALA A 68 20.05 -5.23 0.18
C ALA A 68 21.06 -4.56 -0.76
N LYS A 69 22.04 -5.32 -1.31
CA LYS A 69 23.02 -4.83 -2.27
C LYS A 69 22.44 -4.58 -3.66
N MET A 70 21.36 -5.28 -4.03
CA MET A 70 20.66 -5.07 -5.29
C MET A 70 19.76 -3.84 -5.26
N LEU A 71 19.31 -3.40 -4.06
CA LEU A 71 18.43 -2.24 -3.92
C LEU A 71 19.18 -0.93 -4.09
N PRO A 72 18.64 0.03 -4.85
CA PRO A 72 19.24 1.36 -4.99
C PRO A 72 19.26 2.10 -3.63
N ILE A 73 20.22 2.99 -3.50
CA ILE A 73 20.35 3.92 -2.37
C ILE A 73 19.47 5.15 -2.63
N ASN A 74 18.93 5.77 -1.59
CA ASN A 74 17.99 6.89 -1.64
C ASN A 74 16.74 6.55 -2.46
N HIS A 75 16.18 5.37 -2.19
CA HIS A 75 15.00 4.88 -2.89
C HIS A 75 13.98 4.24 -1.93
N TYR A 76 12.71 4.52 -2.16
CA TYR A 76 11.61 4.03 -1.33
C TYR A 76 11.53 2.49 -1.23
N CYS A 77 11.94 1.78 -2.29
CA CYS A 77 11.94 0.31 -2.31
C CYS A 77 12.81 -0.34 -1.22
N ARG A 78 13.68 0.42 -0.52
CA ARG A 78 14.39 -0.09 0.67
C ARG A 78 13.43 -0.50 1.79
N LYS A 79 12.19 -0.06 1.76
CA LYS A 79 11.10 -0.55 2.62
C LYS A 79 10.90 -2.07 2.52
N ASN A 80 11.26 -2.69 1.37
CA ASN A 80 11.29 -4.14 1.20
C ASN A 80 12.12 -4.86 2.28
N LEU A 81 13.26 -4.28 2.70
CA LEU A 81 14.05 -4.84 3.80
C LEU A 81 13.30 -4.76 5.13
N GLY A 82 12.57 -3.68 5.36
CA GLY A 82 11.71 -3.56 6.54
C GLY A 82 10.69 -4.67 6.63
N TYR A 83 10.08 -5.05 5.51
CA TYR A 83 9.14 -6.17 5.46
C TYR A 83 9.83 -7.51 5.80
N LEU A 84 11.01 -7.78 5.24
CA LEU A 84 11.77 -8.99 5.54
C LEU A 84 12.18 -9.05 7.03
N TYR A 85 12.67 -7.96 7.59
CA TYR A 85 12.95 -7.89 9.03
C TYR A 85 11.67 -8.07 9.86
N GLY A 86 10.54 -7.53 9.40
CA GLY A 86 9.25 -7.71 10.03
C GLY A 86 8.75 -9.15 9.98
N MET A 87 8.91 -9.85 8.88
CA MET A 87 8.51 -11.26 8.71
C MET A 87 9.27 -12.20 9.65
N ARG A 88 10.53 -11.92 9.97
CA ARG A 88 11.32 -12.69 10.94
C ARG A 88 10.73 -12.68 12.35
N GLU A 89 9.93 -11.69 12.70
CA GLU A 89 9.21 -11.64 13.96
C GLU A 89 7.97 -12.55 13.97
N ASN A 90 7.70 -13.25 12.86
CA ASN A 90 6.56 -14.16 12.65
C ASN A 90 5.21 -13.53 13.03
N PRO A 91 4.90 -12.31 12.56
CA PRO A 91 3.64 -11.66 12.85
C PRO A 91 2.50 -12.28 12.05
N GLU A 92 1.27 -12.11 12.55
CA GLU A 92 0.06 -12.42 11.77
C GLU A 92 -0.24 -11.31 10.74
N TRP A 93 0.07 -10.05 11.11
CA TRP A 93 -0.10 -8.88 10.26
C TRP A 93 1.15 -8.02 10.20
N ILE A 94 1.42 -7.43 9.05
CA ILE A 94 2.31 -6.29 8.87
C ILE A 94 1.46 -5.05 8.61
N TYR A 95 1.70 -4.00 9.39
CA TYR A 95 1.17 -2.67 9.16
C TYR A 95 2.26 -1.79 8.54
N GLU A 96 1.99 -1.21 7.39
CA GLU A 96 2.90 -0.27 6.75
C GLU A 96 2.35 1.15 6.78
N THR A 97 3.26 2.11 6.98
CA THR A 97 2.96 3.54 6.96
C THR A 97 4.19 4.33 6.55
N ASP A 98 4.06 5.64 6.42
CA ASP A 98 5.16 6.56 6.13
C ASP A 98 5.54 7.36 7.40
N ASP A 99 6.71 8.01 7.40
CA ASP A 99 7.27 8.70 8.57
C ASP A 99 6.61 10.05 8.88
N ASP A 100 5.70 10.50 8.02
CA ASP A 100 4.88 11.71 8.13
C ASP A 100 3.39 11.44 8.40
N ASN A 101 3.01 10.18 8.65
CA ASN A 101 1.65 9.78 8.98
C ASN A 101 1.44 9.66 10.49
N LEU A 102 0.58 10.51 11.06
CA LEU A 102 0.12 10.40 12.44
C LEU A 102 -1.02 9.38 12.51
N VAL A 103 -0.73 8.21 13.04
CA VAL A 103 -1.71 7.11 13.18
C VAL A 103 -2.60 7.30 14.39
N SER A 104 -3.86 6.87 14.28
CA SER A 104 -4.83 6.88 15.38
C SER A 104 -4.73 5.60 16.25
N THR A 105 -5.46 5.58 17.36
CA THR A 105 -5.54 4.40 18.23
C THR A 105 -6.22 3.19 17.57
N GLU A 106 -6.81 3.32 16.42
CA GLU A 106 -7.42 2.21 15.68
C GLU A 106 -6.37 1.15 15.28
N ILE A 107 -5.10 1.55 15.10
CA ILE A 107 -3.98 0.63 14.84
C ILE A 107 -3.74 -0.39 15.97
N LEU A 108 -4.27 -0.19 17.16
CA LEU A 108 -4.14 -1.16 18.26
C LEU A 108 -4.82 -2.50 17.96
N ASN A 109 -5.74 -2.54 17.01
CA ASN A 109 -6.49 -3.72 16.63
C ASN A 109 -6.33 -3.98 15.12
N PRO A 110 -5.53 -4.96 14.71
CA PRO A 110 -5.47 -5.39 13.31
C PRO A 110 -6.86 -5.71 12.75
N PRO A 111 -7.08 -5.51 11.45
CA PRO A 111 -8.38 -5.81 10.84
C PRO A 111 -8.71 -7.31 10.91
N SER A 112 -9.99 -7.64 10.83
CA SER A 112 -10.41 -9.03 10.68
C SER A 112 -10.00 -9.54 9.29
N LEU A 113 -9.41 -10.73 9.22
CA LEU A 113 -9.13 -11.40 7.95
C LEU A 113 -10.42 -11.74 7.20
N SER A 114 -11.40 -12.29 7.91
CA SER A 114 -12.70 -12.58 7.30
C SER A 114 -13.60 -11.36 7.28
N SER A 115 -14.40 -11.26 6.25
CA SER A 115 -15.49 -10.29 6.15
C SER A 115 -16.53 -10.51 7.26
N LYS A 116 -17.31 -9.46 7.55
CA LYS A 116 -18.37 -9.46 8.54
C LYS A 116 -19.70 -9.14 7.86
N GLU A 117 -20.82 -9.58 8.43
CA GLU A 117 -22.16 -9.24 7.95
C GLU A 117 -22.40 -7.72 7.87
N THR A 118 -21.66 -6.94 8.69
CA THR A 118 -21.73 -5.48 8.68
C THR A 118 -20.93 -4.82 7.56
N ASP A 119 -20.06 -5.55 6.86
CA ASP A 119 -19.26 -5.00 5.79
C ASP A 119 -20.11 -4.73 4.55
N HIS A 120 -19.70 -3.78 3.74
CA HIS A 120 -20.33 -3.49 2.45
C HIS A 120 -19.52 -4.13 1.33
N TYR A 121 -20.16 -4.98 0.53
CA TYR A 121 -19.50 -5.72 -0.55
C TYR A 121 -19.70 -5.02 -1.89
N ILE A 122 -18.63 -4.93 -2.68
CA ILE A 122 -18.64 -4.34 -4.00
C ILE A 122 -18.02 -5.32 -4.99
N ASP A 123 -18.85 -5.79 -5.91
CA ASP A 123 -18.46 -6.66 -7.04
C ASP A 123 -19.10 -6.10 -8.32
N ASN A 124 -18.48 -5.08 -8.88
CA ASN A 124 -19.03 -4.34 -10.02
C ASN A 124 -18.24 -4.52 -11.32
N GLN A 125 -17.14 -5.28 -11.27
CA GLN A 125 -16.25 -5.47 -12.41
C GLN A 125 -15.82 -4.13 -13.05
N GLY A 126 -14.66 -3.62 -12.65
CA GLY A 126 -14.11 -2.38 -13.16
C GLY A 126 -13.51 -1.51 -12.09
N TRP A 127 -13.24 -0.26 -12.43
CA TRP A 127 -12.59 0.68 -11.53
C TRP A 127 -13.56 1.33 -10.56
N LEU A 128 -13.15 1.42 -9.30
CA LEU A 128 -13.86 2.06 -8.23
C LEU A 128 -13.05 3.23 -7.69
N ASN A 129 -13.64 4.42 -7.62
CA ASN A 129 -13.11 5.52 -6.84
C ASN A 129 -13.53 5.36 -5.37
N ILE A 130 -12.61 4.95 -4.52
CA ILE A 130 -12.90 4.69 -3.10
C ILE A 130 -13.41 5.94 -2.36
N TYR A 131 -13.01 7.14 -2.79
CA TYR A 131 -13.45 8.38 -2.16
C TYR A 131 -14.92 8.73 -2.43
N ASP A 132 -15.57 8.09 -3.40
CA ASP A 132 -17.00 8.27 -3.65
C ASP A 132 -17.89 7.65 -2.55
N TYR A 133 -17.32 6.81 -1.69
CA TYR A 133 -18.02 6.16 -0.57
C TYR A 133 -17.98 6.93 0.73
N THR A 134 -17.27 8.05 0.79
CA THR A 134 -17.19 8.92 1.95
C THR A 134 -17.60 10.35 1.57
N ASN A 135 -18.01 11.15 2.56
CA ASN A 135 -18.20 12.57 2.38
C ASN A 135 -16.92 13.31 2.78
N ILE A 136 -16.66 14.42 2.11
CA ILE A 136 -15.57 15.32 2.48
C ILE A 136 -16.16 16.36 3.42
N LEU A 137 -15.65 16.40 4.67
CA LEU A 137 -16.16 17.25 5.73
C LEU A 137 -15.61 18.67 5.67
N ASN A 138 -14.31 18.78 5.39
CA ASN A 138 -13.58 20.03 5.27
C ASN A 138 -12.73 20.01 4.00
N GLY A 139 -12.81 21.05 3.28
CA GLY A 139 -12.02 21.34 2.09
C GLY A 139 -12.50 22.67 1.56
N PRO A 140 -11.69 23.39 0.80
CA PRO A 140 -12.22 24.53 0.03
C PRO A 140 -13.42 24.01 -0.77
N GLU A 141 -14.41 24.86 -1.06
CA GLU A 141 -15.61 24.47 -1.80
C GLU A 141 -15.21 23.58 -3.00
N LEU A 142 -15.27 22.28 -2.78
CA LEU A 142 -14.81 21.30 -3.74
C LEU A 142 -15.86 21.15 -4.81
N VAL A 143 -15.70 21.97 -5.79
CA VAL A 143 -16.39 21.77 -7.06
C VAL A 143 -15.67 20.62 -7.77
N GLY A 144 -16.16 19.40 -7.60
CA GLY A 144 -15.70 18.26 -8.39
C GLY A 144 -15.33 17.00 -7.59
N THR A 145 -14.92 15.99 -8.30
CA THR A 145 -14.56 14.67 -7.79
C THR A 145 -13.17 14.69 -7.16
N VAL A 146 -12.97 13.96 -6.06
CA VAL A 146 -11.67 13.60 -5.52
C VAL A 146 -11.37 12.16 -5.95
N TRP A 147 -10.13 11.88 -6.34
CA TRP A 147 -9.71 10.55 -6.78
C TRP A 147 -8.33 10.20 -6.22
N PRO A 148 -8.07 8.90 -5.93
CA PRO A 148 -6.76 8.44 -5.47
C PRO A 148 -5.74 8.40 -6.62
N ARG A 149 -4.47 8.53 -6.29
CA ARG A 149 -3.36 8.31 -7.22
C ARG A 149 -3.46 6.90 -7.82
N GLY A 150 -3.27 6.81 -9.14
CA GLY A 150 -3.41 5.56 -9.88
C GLY A 150 -4.83 5.26 -10.37
N TYR A 151 -5.83 6.02 -9.96
CA TYR A 151 -7.16 5.92 -10.58
C TYR A 151 -7.11 6.41 -12.03
N PRO A 152 -7.68 5.69 -13.01
CA PRO A 152 -7.64 6.13 -14.42
C PRO A 152 -8.27 7.51 -14.61
N LEU A 153 -7.53 8.44 -15.19
CA LEU A 153 -8.00 9.82 -15.39
C LEU A 153 -9.24 9.92 -16.29
N GLU A 154 -9.37 8.99 -17.24
CA GLU A 154 -10.53 8.95 -18.15
C GLU A 154 -11.83 8.69 -17.40
N LEU A 155 -11.75 8.08 -16.20
CA LEU A 155 -12.92 7.68 -15.41
C LEU A 155 -13.27 8.64 -14.27
N ILE A 156 -12.50 9.72 -14.04
CA ILE A 156 -12.73 10.63 -12.91
C ILE A 156 -14.08 11.35 -12.96
N ASN A 157 -14.66 11.50 -14.14
CA ASN A 157 -15.98 12.13 -14.35
C ASN A 157 -17.10 11.09 -14.47
N ASP A 158 -16.77 9.80 -14.56
CA ASP A 158 -17.74 8.74 -14.60
C ASP A 158 -18.35 8.60 -13.20
N LYS A 159 -19.59 9.05 -13.07
CA LYS A 159 -20.31 8.86 -11.82
C LYS A 159 -20.55 7.37 -11.65
N PHE A 160 -19.80 6.77 -10.74
CA PHE A 160 -20.15 5.45 -10.25
C PHE A 160 -21.62 5.49 -9.79
N GLN A 161 -22.47 4.72 -10.44
CA GLN A 161 -23.88 4.67 -10.05
C GLN A 161 -23.93 3.88 -8.74
N LYS A 162 -24.03 4.57 -7.58
CA LYS A 162 -24.26 3.95 -6.26
C LYS A 162 -25.45 2.98 -6.24
N SER A 163 -26.30 3.03 -7.29
CA SER A 163 -27.45 2.14 -7.48
C SER A 163 -27.08 0.72 -7.87
N ASP A 164 -25.86 0.48 -8.38
CA ASP A 164 -25.41 -0.86 -8.79
C ASP A 164 -24.65 -1.60 -7.69
N SER A 165 -24.47 -1.00 -6.50
CA SER A 165 -24.14 -1.79 -5.34
C SER A 165 -25.29 -2.79 -5.14
N ARG A 166 -25.13 -3.98 -5.71
CA ARG A 166 -26.02 -5.09 -5.39
C ARG A 166 -25.89 -5.28 -3.89
N GLU A 167 -26.87 -4.79 -3.15
CA GLU A 167 -27.18 -5.32 -1.84
C GLU A 167 -27.52 -6.80 -2.06
N LYS A 168 -26.50 -7.62 -2.34
CA LYS A 168 -26.63 -9.06 -2.32
C LYS A 168 -26.65 -9.47 -0.87
N PHE A 169 -27.81 -9.77 -0.42
CA PHE A 169 -28.19 -10.10 0.94
C PHE A 169 -27.76 -11.49 1.41
N ASP A 170 -27.08 -12.26 0.59
CA ASP A 170 -26.47 -13.51 1.04
C ASP A 170 -25.04 -13.20 1.50
N TYR A 171 -24.84 -13.23 2.80
CA TYR A 171 -23.51 -13.12 3.42
C TYR A 171 -22.60 -14.20 2.81
N ILE A 172 -21.59 -13.75 2.09
CA ILE A 172 -20.51 -14.59 1.60
C ILE A 172 -19.28 -14.27 2.44
N GLU A 173 -18.74 -15.27 3.09
CA GLU A 173 -17.49 -15.09 3.82
C GLU A 173 -16.33 -14.93 2.81
N ILE A 174 -15.79 -13.71 2.73
CA ILE A 174 -14.64 -13.38 1.90
C ILE A 174 -13.44 -13.09 2.79
N GLN A 175 -12.29 -13.67 2.47
CA GLN A 175 -11.03 -13.28 3.11
C GLN A 175 -10.52 -11.97 2.49
N ALA A 176 -10.19 -11.01 3.35
CA ALA A 176 -9.61 -9.72 2.96
C ALA A 176 -8.21 -9.57 3.60
N PRO A 177 -7.18 -10.20 3.02
CA PRO A 177 -5.84 -10.23 3.61
C PRO A 177 -5.08 -8.90 3.45
N ILE A 178 -5.64 -7.95 2.72
CA ILE A 178 -5.13 -6.59 2.59
C ILE A 178 -6.22 -5.63 3.06
N ALA A 179 -5.85 -4.68 3.92
CA ALA A 179 -6.77 -3.64 4.36
C ALA A 179 -6.08 -2.26 4.28
N ASN A 180 -6.66 -1.35 3.51
CA ASN A 180 -6.16 0.01 3.33
C ASN A 180 -7.09 1.00 4.04
N GLY A 181 -6.53 1.79 4.94
CA GLY A 181 -7.23 2.85 5.64
C GLY A 181 -7.16 4.18 4.91
N LEU A 182 -8.26 4.92 4.89
CA LEU A 182 -8.26 6.30 4.42
C LEU A 182 -7.37 7.16 5.31
N VAL A 183 -6.82 8.22 4.73
CA VAL A 183 -5.91 9.16 5.40
C VAL A 183 -6.45 10.57 5.26
N ASP A 184 -6.59 11.27 6.37
CA ASP A 184 -6.97 12.69 6.41
C ASP A 184 -5.75 13.60 6.17
N GLY A 185 -6.00 14.88 5.94
CA GLY A 185 -4.98 15.90 5.74
C GLY A 185 -4.50 15.96 4.30
N ASP A 186 -3.44 15.27 4.00
CA ASP A 186 -2.87 15.17 2.65
C ASP A 186 -2.96 13.71 2.12
N PRO A 187 -4.18 13.23 1.78
CA PRO A 187 -4.38 11.87 1.31
C PRO A 187 -3.64 11.62 -0.01
N ASP A 188 -3.48 10.36 -0.37
CA ASP A 188 -2.75 10.00 -1.58
C ASP A 188 -3.56 10.26 -2.86
N VAL A 189 -3.79 11.52 -3.13
CA VAL A 189 -4.26 12.03 -4.43
C VAL A 189 -3.07 12.25 -5.36
N ASP A 190 -3.32 12.29 -6.67
CA ASP A 190 -2.25 12.47 -7.66
C ASP A 190 -1.77 13.92 -7.79
N ALA A 191 -0.71 14.12 -8.58
CA ALA A 191 -0.13 15.44 -8.76
C ALA A 191 -1.06 16.39 -9.56
N ILE A 192 -1.91 15.89 -10.45
CA ILE A 192 -2.90 16.70 -11.16
C ILE A 192 -3.90 17.28 -10.17
N PHE A 193 -4.40 16.43 -9.26
CA PHE A 193 -5.28 16.92 -8.18
C PHE A 193 -4.58 18.01 -7.37
N ARG A 194 -3.35 17.77 -6.90
CA ARG A 194 -2.58 18.71 -6.06
C ARG A 194 -2.27 20.03 -6.75
N LEU A 195 -2.02 20.02 -8.06
CA LEU A 195 -1.77 21.21 -8.86
C LEU A 195 -3.02 22.03 -9.13
N THR A 196 -4.21 21.44 -9.07
CA THR A 196 -5.47 22.05 -9.50
C THR A 196 -6.49 22.22 -8.38
N ARG A 197 -6.29 21.56 -7.24
CA ARG A 197 -7.22 21.54 -6.11
C ARG A 197 -6.49 21.86 -4.81
N SER A 198 -7.24 22.22 -3.79
CA SER A 198 -6.67 22.56 -2.49
C SER A 198 -6.72 21.39 -1.51
N LEU A 199 -5.74 21.35 -0.62
CA LEU A 199 -5.63 20.50 0.54
C LEU A 199 -5.61 21.40 1.80
N PRO A 200 -5.85 20.90 3.01
CA PRO A 200 -6.11 19.50 3.35
C PRO A 200 -7.54 19.02 3.09
N LEU A 201 -7.72 17.70 3.02
CA LEU A 201 -9.01 17.04 2.99
C LEU A 201 -9.28 16.34 4.32
N GLN A 202 -10.55 16.28 4.72
CA GLN A 202 -11.00 15.49 5.84
C GLN A 202 -12.20 14.65 5.41
N PHE A 203 -12.11 13.34 5.60
CA PHE A 203 -13.14 12.39 5.21
C PHE A 203 -14.10 12.11 6.38
N GLU A 204 -15.37 11.94 6.07
CA GLU A 204 -16.30 11.33 7.02
C GLU A 204 -15.90 9.87 7.24
N LYS A 205 -15.96 9.41 8.50
CA LYS A 205 -15.68 8.00 8.79
C LYS A 205 -16.66 7.11 8.03
N LEU A 206 -16.14 6.09 7.36
CA LEU A 206 -16.97 5.09 6.70
C LEU A 206 -17.88 4.42 7.75
N LYS A 207 -19.18 4.37 7.46
CA LYS A 207 -20.19 3.74 8.35
C LYS A 207 -19.98 2.23 8.43
N ARG A 208 -19.43 1.64 7.39
CA ARG A 208 -19.11 0.22 7.25
C ARG A 208 -17.80 0.12 6.47
N ASP A 209 -17.00 -0.88 6.81
CA ASP A 209 -15.84 -1.19 5.97
C ASP A 209 -16.34 -1.67 4.60
N LEU A 210 -15.58 -1.34 3.56
CA LEU A 210 -15.87 -1.77 2.19
C LEU A 210 -14.98 -2.94 1.84
N ILE A 211 -15.54 -4.02 1.32
CA ILE A 211 -14.79 -5.14 0.76
C ILE A 211 -14.99 -5.13 -0.75
N ILE A 212 -13.95 -4.85 -1.50
CA ILE A 212 -13.98 -4.98 -2.96
C ILE A 212 -13.49 -6.35 -3.38
N CYS A 213 -14.16 -6.96 -4.34
CA CYS A 213 -13.88 -8.31 -4.84
C CYS A 213 -14.35 -8.45 -6.30
N GLY A 214 -14.28 -9.66 -6.86
CA GLY A 214 -14.95 -10.02 -8.11
C GLY A 214 -14.50 -9.24 -9.35
N GLY A 215 -13.27 -8.71 -9.38
CA GLY A 215 -12.78 -7.91 -10.51
C GLY A 215 -13.10 -6.41 -10.38
N THR A 216 -13.45 -5.95 -9.20
CA THR A 216 -13.53 -4.51 -8.86
C THR A 216 -12.17 -4.03 -8.39
N TRP A 217 -11.62 -2.99 -9.02
CA TRP A 217 -10.29 -2.46 -8.71
C TRP A 217 -10.34 -1.04 -8.15
N ALA A 218 -9.62 -0.83 -7.06
CA ALA A 218 -9.37 0.50 -6.50
C ALA A 218 -7.89 0.63 -6.16
N PRO A 219 -7.16 1.64 -6.63
CA PRO A 219 -5.76 1.83 -6.24
C PRO A 219 -5.67 1.99 -4.73
N PHE A 220 -4.63 1.41 -4.15
CA PHE A 220 -4.25 1.65 -2.78
C PHE A 220 -2.74 1.85 -2.66
N ASN A 221 -2.31 2.45 -1.59
CA ASN A 221 -0.95 2.90 -1.38
C ASN A 221 -0.31 2.25 -0.14
N SER A 222 0.85 2.75 0.26
CA SER A 222 1.61 2.27 1.41
C SER A 222 1.55 3.18 2.64
N GLN A 223 0.61 4.16 2.67
CA GLN A 223 0.51 5.11 3.77
C GLN A 223 -0.15 4.54 5.03
N ASN A 224 -1.13 3.63 4.87
CA ASN A 224 -1.98 3.16 5.95
C ASN A 224 -2.55 1.79 5.58
N THR A 225 -1.68 0.78 5.47
CA THR A 225 -2.06 -0.51 4.88
C THR A 225 -1.62 -1.68 5.75
N TRP A 226 -2.53 -2.61 5.94
CA TRP A 226 -2.36 -3.87 6.63
C TRP A 226 -2.23 -5.02 5.67
N TRP A 227 -1.32 -5.95 5.96
CA TRP A 227 -1.07 -7.14 5.17
C TRP A 227 -1.06 -8.35 6.06
N HIS A 228 -1.92 -9.30 5.80
CA HIS A 228 -1.94 -10.59 6.49
C HIS A 228 -0.84 -11.51 5.95
N LYS A 229 -0.30 -12.38 6.81
CA LYS A 229 0.82 -13.28 6.46
C LYS A 229 0.55 -14.17 5.24
N SER A 230 -0.69 -14.50 4.94
CA SER A 230 -1.06 -15.30 3.75
C SER A 230 -0.68 -14.64 2.42
N VAL A 231 -0.42 -13.34 2.42
CA VAL A 231 -0.09 -12.56 1.21
C VAL A 231 1.21 -11.76 1.33
N PHE A 232 2.08 -12.09 2.27
CA PHE A 232 3.38 -11.40 2.43
C PHE A 232 4.25 -11.36 1.17
N PRO A 233 4.26 -12.35 0.28
CA PRO A 233 4.98 -12.22 -0.99
C PRO A 233 4.58 -10.96 -1.79
N LEU A 234 3.33 -10.53 -1.70
CA LEU A 234 2.80 -9.37 -2.43
C LEU A 234 3.20 -8.01 -1.82
N LEU A 235 3.90 -7.98 -0.68
CA LEU A 235 4.51 -6.77 -0.11
C LEU A 235 5.63 -6.19 -0.98
N TYR A 236 6.16 -6.94 -1.94
CA TYR A 236 7.24 -6.51 -2.82
C TYR A 236 6.94 -5.18 -3.50
N LEU A 237 7.74 -4.17 -3.18
CA LEU A 237 7.74 -2.88 -3.87
C LEU A 237 8.67 -2.97 -5.07
N PRO A 238 8.19 -2.80 -6.32
CA PRO A 238 9.04 -2.84 -7.50
C PRO A 238 10.13 -1.78 -7.43
N VAL A 239 11.30 -2.14 -7.92
CA VAL A 239 12.54 -1.38 -7.73
C VAL A 239 12.84 -0.47 -8.91
N THR A 240 12.44 -0.89 -10.11
CA THR A 240 12.80 -0.21 -11.37
C THR A 240 11.75 0.78 -11.87
N THR A 241 10.80 1.13 -11.01
CA THR A 241 9.79 2.14 -11.28
C THR A 241 10.14 3.46 -10.60
N SER A 242 9.53 4.56 -11.05
CA SER A 242 9.66 5.84 -10.33
C SER A 242 9.05 5.76 -8.93
N PHE A 243 9.55 6.59 -8.01
CA PHE A 243 9.08 6.66 -6.62
C PHE A 243 7.55 6.77 -6.50
N ARG A 244 6.90 7.55 -7.39
CA ARG A 244 5.45 7.78 -7.37
C ARG A 244 4.63 6.66 -8.00
N VAL A 245 5.26 5.69 -8.67
CA VAL A 245 4.60 4.54 -9.31
C VAL A 245 4.69 3.27 -8.46
N THR A 246 5.76 3.13 -7.69
CA THR A 246 6.18 1.90 -7.00
C THR A 246 5.04 1.21 -6.22
N ASP A 247 4.43 1.89 -5.27
CA ASP A 247 3.39 1.32 -4.41
C ASP A 247 2.04 1.14 -5.12
N ILE A 248 1.74 2.01 -6.08
CA ILE A 248 0.52 1.88 -6.90
C ILE A 248 0.62 0.68 -7.84
N LEU A 249 1.77 0.48 -8.51
CA LEU A 249 1.97 -0.71 -9.35
C LEU A 249 1.88 -2.00 -8.52
N ARG A 250 2.49 -2.01 -7.32
CA ARG A 250 2.30 -3.10 -6.36
C ARG A 250 0.82 -3.33 -6.06
N SER A 251 0.04 -2.27 -5.86
CA SER A 251 -1.40 -2.40 -5.59
C SER A 251 -2.15 -3.08 -6.74
N TYR A 252 -1.80 -2.79 -7.99
CA TYR A 252 -2.40 -3.43 -9.15
C TYR A 252 -2.07 -4.92 -9.20
N VAL A 253 -0.79 -5.28 -8.99
CA VAL A 253 -0.35 -6.68 -8.96
C VAL A 253 -1.05 -7.43 -7.82
N ALA A 254 -1.04 -6.87 -6.62
CA ALA A 254 -1.63 -7.50 -5.44
C ALA A 254 -3.13 -7.73 -5.60
N GLN A 255 -3.89 -6.72 -6.07
CA GLN A 255 -5.32 -6.84 -6.31
C GLN A 255 -5.66 -7.95 -7.30
N SER A 256 -5.00 -7.94 -8.46
CA SER A 256 -5.24 -8.94 -9.50
C SER A 256 -5.03 -10.35 -8.96
N ILE A 257 -3.96 -10.54 -8.17
CA ILE A 257 -3.61 -11.86 -7.64
C ILE A 257 -4.61 -12.32 -6.57
N ILE A 258 -4.91 -11.48 -5.56
CA ILE A 258 -5.84 -11.92 -4.51
C ILE A 258 -7.24 -12.18 -5.04
N MET A 259 -7.72 -11.38 -6.00
CA MET A 259 -9.03 -11.58 -6.62
C MET A 259 -9.09 -12.84 -7.47
N LYS A 260 -8.00 -13.24 -8.13
CA LYS A 260 -7.89 -14.54 -8.80
C LYS A 260 -8.10 -15.72 -7.85
N PHE A 261 -7.71 -15.56 -6.58
CA PHE A 261 -7.87 -16.57 -5.54
C PHE A 261 -9.08 -16.32 -4.64
N ASP A 262 -10.13 -15.68 -5.15
CA ASP A 262 -11.41 -15.42 -4.50
C ASP A 262 -11.30 -14.66 -3.16
N MET A 263 -10.28 -13.81 -3.03
CA MET A 263 -10.08 -12.91 -1.89
C MET A 263 -10.45 -11.47 -2.29
N GLY A 264 -10.65 -10.62 -1.27
CA GLY A 264 -10.97 -9.20 -1.45
C GLY A 264 -9.98 -8.26 -0.75
N ILE A 265 -10.18 -6.96 -0.97
CA ILE A 265 -9.48 -5.89 -0.24
C ILE A 265 -10.48 -5.15 0.62
N ARG A 266 -10.09 -4.88 1.87
CA ARG A 266 -10.85 -4.06 2.80
C ARG A 266 -10.40 -2.61 2.70
N PHE A 267 -11.35 -1.67 2.66
CA PHE A 267 -11.14 -0.25 2.89
C PHE A 267 -11.89 0.21 4.13
N PHE A 268 -11.25 1.04 4.96
CA PHE A 268 -11.80 1.51 6.24
C PHE A 268 -11.32 2.93 6.58
N GLY A 269 -11.78 3.47 7.70
CA GLY A 269 -11.29 4.73 8.27
C GLY A 269 -12.07 5.97 7.87
N PRO A 270 -11.43 7.17 7.96
CA PRO A 270 -9.98 7.43 8.10
C PRO A 270 -9.41 7.04 9.47
N SER A 271 -8.14 6.62 9.49
CA SER A 271 -7.45 6.16 10.70
C SER A 271 -6.02 6.71 10.85
N ALA A 272 -5.59 7.57 9.94
CA ALA A 272 -4.34 8.32 10.01
C ALA A 272 -4.53 9.73 9.43
N ILE A 273 -3.61 10.63 9.79
CA ILE A 273 -3.54 11.99 9.26
C ILE A 273 -2.13 12.18 8.70
N GLN A 274 -2.00 12.59 7.44
CA GLN A 274 -0.72 12.94 6.86
C GLN A 274 -0.48 14.45 6.91
N GLU A 275 0.69 14.83 7.44
CA GLU A 275 1.30 16.15 7.31
C GLU A 275 2.49 16.02 6.35
N ARG A 276 2.20 16.11 5.06
CA ARG A 276 3.16 15.79 4.00
C ARG A 276 4.42 16.67 4.06
N ASN A 277 5.58 16.03 3.90
CA ASN A 277 6.84 16.70 3.67
C ASN A 277 6.83 17.51 2.35
N GLU A 278 7.65 18.56 2.24
CA GLU A 278 7.75 19.38 1.02
C GLU A 278 8.18 18.52 -0.18
N HIS A 279 7.45 18.66 -1.27
CA HIS A 279 7.68 17.97 -2.54
C HIS A 279 7.60 18.91 -3.74
N SER A 280 8.32 18.58 -4.81
CA SER A 280 8.13 19.20 -6.10
C SER A 280 6.91 18.62 -6.80
N LEU A 281 5.78 19.33 -6.80
CA LEU A 281 4.56 18.85 -7.47
C LEU A 281 4.75 18.60 -8.97
N ILE A 282 5.61 19.38 -9.64
CA ILE A 282 5.95 19.15 -11.06
C ILE A 282 6.79 17.87 -11.19
N GLY A 283 7.72 17.62 -10.27
CA GLY A 283 8.46 16.36 -10.24
C GLY A 283 7.58 15.15 -9.94
N ASP A 284 6.60 15.29 -9.05
CA ASP A 284 5.58 14.26 -8.80
C ASP A 284 4.77 13.98 -10.07
N PHE A 285 4.30 15.04 -10.77
CA PHE A 285 3.59 14.92 -12.04
C PHE A 285 4.40 14.14 -13.09
N GLU A 286 5.67 14.49 -13.28
CA GLU A 286 6.56 13.81 -14.22
C GLU A 286 6.68 12.30 -13.89
N GLN A 287 6.86 11.98 -12.62
CA GLN A 287 6.98 10.60 -12.17
C GLN A 287 5.68 9.80 -12.29
N GLU A 288 4.52 10.44 -12.22
CA GLU A 288 3.20 9.80 -12.31
C GLU A 288 2.69 9.61 -13.76
N ILE A 289 3.35 10.17 -14.77
CA ILE A 289 2.95 10.03 -16.18
C ILE A 289 2.67 8.56 -16.58
N PRO A 290 3.47 7.56 -16.19
CA PRO A 290 3.17 6.16 -16.52
C PRO A 290 1.79 5.70 -16.04
N LEU A 291 1.37 6.14 -14.85
CA LEU A 291 0.04 5.84 -14.31
C LEU A 291 -1.06 6.56 -15.11
N TYR A 292 -0.89 7.84 -15.39
CA TYR A 292 -1.87 8.63 -16.14
C TYR A 292 -2.21 8.02 -17.49
N LEU A 293 -1.21 7.49 -18.17
CA LEU A 293 -1.35 6.98 -19.53
C LEU A 293 -1.71 5.49 -19.59
N ASN A 294 -1.50 4.72 -18.50
CA ASN A 294 -1.50 3.26 -18.63
C ASN A 294 -2.21 2.50 -17.51
N SER A 295 -2.82 3.14 -16.52
CA SER A 295 -3.44 2.44 -15.37
C SER A 295 -4.41 1.33 -15.82
N GLN A 296 -5.32 1.61 -16.73
CA GLN A 296 -6.26 0.61 -17.27
C GLN A 296 -5.54 -0.52 -18.01
N LYS A 297 -4.53 -0.17 -18.83
CA LYS A 297 -3.74 -1.16 -19.57
C LYS A 297 -2.93 -2.04 -18.64
N MET A 298 -2.21 -1.46 -17.66
CA MET A 298 -1.43 -2.22 -16.68
C MET A 298 -2.32 -3.24 -15.97
N MET A 299 -3.46 -2.82 -15.43
CA MET A 299 -4.37 -3.69 -14.72
C MET A 299 -4.92 -4.83 -15.60
N SER A 300 -5.36 -4.51 -16.82
CA SER A 300 -5.87 -5.50 -17.78
C SER A 300 -4.81 -6.53 -18.16
N GLU A 301 -3.57 -6.09 -18.40
CA GLU A 301 -2.46 -6.95 -18.81
C GLU A 301 -1.97 -7.84 -17.66
N ILE A 302 -1.89 -7.30 -16.44
CA ILE A 302 -1.59 -8.09 -15.24
C ILE A 302 -2.65 -9.17 -15.06
N ASN A 303 -3.93 -8.77 -15.04
CA ASN A 303 -5.03 -9.70 -14.82
C ASN A 303 -5.06 -10.83 -15.87
N SER A 304 -4.81 -10.50 -17.13
CA SER A 304 -4.78 -11.50 -18.22
C SER A 304 -3.60 -12.46 -18.07
N SER A 305 -2.43 -11.96 -17.62
CA SER A 305 -1.21 -12.77 -17.56
C SER A 305 -1.24 -13.85 -16.48
N ILE A 306 -1.94 -13.62 -15.37
CA ILE A 306 -1.92 -14.51 -14.20
C ILE A 306 -2.96 -15.64 -14.23
N GLN A 307 -3.81 -15.73 -15.24
CA GLN A 307 -4.98 -16.64 -15.25
C GLN A 307 -4.62 -18.11 -15.09
N THR A 308 -3.46 -18.54 -15.56
CA THR A 308 -2.99 -19.94 -15.50
C THR A 308 -2.11 -20.24 -14.28
N SER A 309 -1.91 -19.29 -13.36
CA SER A 309 -1.10 -19.51 -12.18
C SER A 309 -1.82 -20.37 -11.12
N ASP A 310 -1.07 -21.20 -10.42
CA ASP A 310 -1.57 -22.11 -9.39
C ASP A 310 -1.44 -21.57 -7.96
N ASN A 311 -0.58 -20.57 -7.77
CA ASN A 311 -0.32 -19.97 -6.46
C ASN A 311 0.14 -18.50 -6.59
N ILE A 312 0.17 -17.80 -5.44
CA ILE A 312 0.50 -16.38 -5.35
C ILE A 312 1.88 -16.06 -5.91
N ALA A 313 2.92 -16.86 -5.60
CA ALA A 313 4.28 -16.58 -6.04
C ALA A 313 4.42 -16.71 -7.56
N GLN A 314 3.81 -17.74 -8.16
CA GLN A 314 3.76 -17.91 -9.60
C GLN A 314 2.99 -16.78 -10.28
N ALA A 315 1.83 -16.41 -9.73
CA ALA A 315 1.03 -15.29 -10.24
C ALA A 315 1.83 -13.98 -10.21
N GLN A 316 2.53 -13.72 -9.12
CA GLN A 316 3.37 -12.54 -8.98
C GLN A 316 4.50 -12.52 -10.02
N PHE A 317 5.19 -13.63 -10.24
CA PHE A 317 6.23 -13.72 -11.25
C PHE A 317 5.68 -13.46 -12.67
N MET A 318 4.55 -14.09 -13.03
CA MET A 318 3.89 -13.88 -14.32
C MET A 318 3.44 -12.43 -14.54
N ALA A 319 2.94 -11.78 -13.49
CA ALA A 319 2.56 -10.36 -13.53
C ALA A 319 3.76 -9.47 -13.86
N TYR A 320 4.87 -9.62 -13.13
CA TYR A 320 6.07 -8.82 -13.36
C TYR A 320 6.77 -9.16 -14.71
N GLU A 321 6.77 -10.42 -15.13
CA GLU A 321 7.22 -10.80 -16.49
C GLU A 321 6.40 -10.09 -17.59
N ARG A 322 5.09 -9.97 -17.38
CA ARG A 322 4.23 -9.23 -18.32
C ARG A 322 4.52 -7.74 -18.31
N LEU A 323 4.70 -7.15 -17.14
CA LEU A 323 5.05 -5.72 -16.98
C LEU A 323 6.41 -5.41 -17.61
N GLU A 324 7.39 -6.28 -17.48
CA GLU A 324 8.71 -6.16 -18.12
C GLU A 324 8.58 -6.20 -19.65
N LYS A 325 7.87 -7.17 -20.22
CA LYS A 325 7.62 -7.27 -21.67
C LYS A 325 6.93 -6.04 -22.26
N LEU A 326 6.19 -5.30 -21.43
CA LEU A 326 5.50 -4.07 -21.83
C LEU A 326 6.34 -2.80 -21.54
N GLY A 327 7.49 -2.94 -20.91
CA GLY A 327 8.37 -1.82 -20.57
C GLY A 327 7.90 -0.96 -19.38
N PHE A 328 7.05 -1.51 -18.51
CA PHE A 328 6.61 -0.82 -17.28
C PHE A 328 7.58 -1.03 -16.11
N VAL A 329 8.38 -2.09 -16.16
CA VAL A 329 9.53 -2.34 -15.30
C VAL A 329 10.72 -2.74 -16.17
N GLU A 330 11.95 -2.59 -15.66
CA GLU A 330 13.16 -2.95 -16.38
C GLU A 330 13.45 -4.46 -16.29
N SER A 331 14.34 -4.96 -17.15
CA SER A 331 14.65 -6.40 -17.25
C SER A 331 15.27 -7.00 -15.99
N ASN A 332 15.95 -6.20 -15.16
CA ASN A 332 16.51 -6.64 -13.88
C ASN A 332 15.46 -6.79 -12.76
N GLU A 333 14.22 -6.32 -12.96
CA GLU A 333 13.15 -6.45 -11.97
C GLU A 333 12.84 -7.90 -11.60
N LEU A 334 12.88 -8.81 -12.59
CA LEU A 334 12.63 -10.24 -12.35
C LEU A 334 13.72 -10.88 -11.47
N SER A 335 14.97 -10.45 -11.60
CA SER A 335 16.06 -10.91 -10.74
C SER A 335 15.90 -10.39 -9.31
N LEU A 336 15.45 -9.15 -9.14
CA LEU A 336 15.13 -8.55 -7.86
C LEU A 336 13.95 -9.28 -7.18
N LEU A 337 12.89 -9.56 -7.93
CA LEU A 337 11.74 -10.31 -7.44
C LEU A 337 12.12 -11.73 -7.01
N ASN A 338 12.95 -12.44 -7.77
CA ASN A 338 13.44 -13.76 -7.39
C ASN A 338 14.23 -13.70 -6.07
N CYS A 339 15.14 -12.73 -5.94
CA CYS A 339 15.89 -12.55 -4.70
C CYS A 339 14.99 -12.19 -3.51
N TRP A 340 13.91 -11.42 -3.73
CA TRP A 340 12.87 -11.16 -2.74
C TRP A 340 12.19 -12.45 -2.27
N ILE A 341 11.72 -13.29 -3.20
CA ILE A 341 11.04 -14.55 -2.88
C ILE A 341 11.98 -15.50 -2.12
N GLU A 342 13.24 -15.61 -2.55
CA GLU A 342 14.27 -16.38 -1.84
C GLU A 342 14.54 -15.83 -0.43
N SER A 343 14.48 -14.51 -0.26
CA SER A 343 14.67 -13.87 1.04
C SER A 343 13.52 -14.14 2.00
N ILE A 344 12.29 -14.20 1.51
CA ILE A 344 11.12 -14.59 2.33
C ILE A 344 11.30 -16.01 2.88
N ALA A 345 11.85 -16.94 2.10
CA ALA A 345 12.09 -18.31 2.55
C ALA A 345 13.12 -18.42 3.69
N LYS A 346 13.84 -17.32 4.00
CA LYS A 346 14.79 -17.22 5.12
C LYS A 346 14.16 -16.59 6.37
N CYS A 347 12.92 -16.10 6.28
CA CYS A 347 12.17 -15.56 7.41
C CYS A 347 11.45 -16.67 8.19
#